data_17953afb30c43ba93a9e88e692ca35f5
#
_entry.id   17953afb30c43ba93a9e88e692ca35f5
#
_cell.length_a   1.000
_cell.length_b   1.000
_cell.length_c   1.000
_cell.angle_alpha   90.00
_cell.angle_beta   90.00
_cell.angle_gamma   90.00
#
_symmetry.space_group_name_H-M   'P 1'
#
loop_
_entity.id
_entity.type
_entity.pdbx_description
1 polymer ?
#
loop_
_entity_poly.entity_id
_entity_poly.type
_entity_poly.pdbx_seq_one_letter_code
_entity_poly.pdbx_strand_id
1 'polypeptide(L)'
;MMQMMGAAAFTGPMASATRAFAGREKELNILCWEGYNSAQVLDPFRSSQSATVKAESLTNDPTMINRLRAGETKIWDLINVNNPWARKVMGPAGLIKPLPRAEFEPYFETMLPNFKAPYRWAMSDDGKDLLGMAQRFGPYSFVVNTDKVSKATAEEQGWDLFNDASIAGKYGIQESDDWNVFNIFLIAGIDPFREHTEEEFKAFAETAEKVFKGAKMVGDMASLNQALVSGEIDLYMTGGTYSVSPARADGYTNLRAITPLKGPMDGKGGISWIEITSTVNNPELSPLALEFLKYVQDPHVAHTVAFAEGTFNPVSQMGNPKCYELFTKDEMEAIQWDSLEEDMARSAQYDIVPDYDKALELMTAARRLRG
;
A
#
# COMPACT_ATOMS: atom_id res chain seq x y z
N MET A 1 53.86 -16.08 60.10
CA MET A 1 52.61 -16.56 59.58
C MET A 1 51.95 -15.44 58.74
N MET A 2 52.17 -15.50 57.47
CA MET A 2 51.59 -14.52 56.48
C MET A 2 50.68 -15.29 55.50
N GLN A 3 49.43 -15.03 55.62
CA GLN A 3 48.43 -15.62 54.69
C GLN A 3 48.38 -14.80 53.39
N MET A 4 48.66 -15.46 52.29
CA MET A 4 48.45 -14.93 50.96
C MET A 4 46.94 -15.06 50.61
N MET A 5 46.31 -13.91 50.36
CA MET A 5 44.96 -13.89 49.72
C MET A 5 45.12 -14.00 48.21
N GLY A 6 44.52 -15.04 47.65
CA GLY A 6 44.44 -15.26 46.20
C GLY A 6 43.39 -14.33 45.56
N ALA A 7 43.76 -13.64 44.49
CA ALA A 7 42.87 -12.89 43.65
C ALA A 7 42.14 -13.85 42.71
N ALA A 8 40.83 -13.98 42.87
CA ALA A 8 39.97 -14.66 41.93
C ALA A 8 39.66 -13.71 40.73
N ALA A 9 40.15 -14.08 39.57
CA ALA A 9 39.81 -13.40 38.34
C ALA A 9 38.34 -13.71 37.95
N PHE A 10 37.51 -12.69 37.95
CA PHE A 10 36.16 -12.76 37.39
C PHE A 10 36.26 -12.72 35.86
N THR A 11 36.19 -13.89 35.22
CA THR A 11 35.90 -14.03 33.80
C THR A 11 34.39 -14.21 33.67
N GLY A 12 33.64 -13.11 33.60
CA GLY A 12 32.20 -13.09 33.32
C GLY A 12 31.93 -12.73 31.86
N PRO A 13 30.74 -12.84 31.38
CA PRO A 13 30.34 -13.39 30.06
C PRO A 13 30.42 -12.34 28.95
N MET A 14 31.59 -12.13 28.33
CA MET A 14 31.72 -11.40 27.06
C MET A 14 31.42 -12.30 25.82
N ALA A 15 31.31 -13.62 26.02
CA ALA A 15 31.09 -14.54 24.88
C ALA A 15 29.65 -14.65 24.38
N SER A 16 28.66 -14.13 25.15
CA SER A 16 27.27 -14.21 24.74
C SER A 16 26.82 -13.02 23.87
N ALA A 17 27.39 -11.84 24.04
CA ALA A 17 27.05 -10.66 23.23
C ALA A 17 27.57 -10.79 21.79
N THR A 18 28.78 -11.32 21.60
CA THR A 18 29.33 -11.52 20.24
C THR A 18 28.61 -12.61 19.45
N ARG A 19 28.05 -13.62 20.09
CA ARG A 19 27.26 -14.65 19.40
C ARG A 19 25.87 -14.15 18.99
N ALA A 20 25.23 -13.25 19.73
CA ALA A 20 23.96 -12.65 19.37
C ALA A 20 24.11 -11.73 18.16
N PHE A 21 25.19 -10.92 18.09
CA PHE A 21 25.50 -10.09 16.93
C PHE A 21 25.81 -10.91 15.67
N ALA A 22 26.58 -12.00 15.78
CA ALA A 22 26.90 -12.85 14.64
C ALA A 22 25.67 -13.57 14.04
N GLY A 23 24.59 -13.76 14.83
CA GLY A 23 23.34 -14.36 14.35
C GLY A 23 22.53 -13.43 13.45
N ARG A 24 22.49 -12.15 13.75
CA ARG A 24 21.67 -11.18 13.01
C ARG A 24 22.30 -10.68 11.69
N GLU A 25 23.61 -10.88 11.50
CA GLU A 25 24.28 -10.56 10.22
C GLU A 25 23.73 -11.33 9.02
N LYS A 26 23.07 -12.46 9.25
CA LYS A 26 22.49 -13.36 8.25
C LYS A 26 20.98 -13.51 8.40
N GLU A 27 20.33 -12.67 9.18
CA GLU A 27 18.90 -12.69 9.40
C GLU A 27 18.29 -11.36 8.99
N LEU A 28 17.11 -11.42 8.35
CA LEU A 28 16.32 -10.26 7.98
C LEU A 28 14.83 -10.54 8.24
N ASN A 29 14.17 -9.65 8.97
CA ASN A 29 12.75 -9.74 9.26
C ASN A 29 11.99 -8.57 8.61
N ILE A 30 11.00 -8.90 7.78
CA ILE A 30 10.23 -7.92 7.00
C ILE A 30 8.75 -8.03 7.36
N LEU A 31 8.13 -6.92 7.68
CA LEU A 31 6.68 -6.77 7.79
C LEU A 31 6.20 -5.97 6.57
N CYS A 32 5.28 -6.52 5.77
CA CYS A 32 5.00 -5.93 4.46
C CYS A 32 3.56 -6.16 3.98
N TRP A 33 3.18 -5.44 2.93
CA TRP A 33 2.05 -5.80 2.09
C TRP A 33 2.36 -7.09 1.30
N GLU A 34 1.31 -7.71 0.75
CA GLU A 34 1.43 -8.92 -0.07
C GLU A 34 2.34 -8.70 -1.29
N GLY A 35 2.99 -9.76 -1.73
CA GLY A 35 3.92 -9.76 -2.86
C GLY A 35 5.38 -9.61 -2.45
N TYR A 36 5.70 -8.73 -1.49
CA TYR A 36 7.08 -8.60 -1.00
C TYR A 36 7.57 -9.82 -0.21
N ASN A 37 6.66 -10.62 0.32
CA ASN A 37 6.94 -11.88 1.01
C ASN A 37 7.01 -13.09 0.07
N SER A 38 6.79 -12.91 -1.23
CA SER A 38 6.78 -14.01 -2.20
C SER A 38 8.15 -14.67 -2.34
N ALA A 39 8.16 -15.98 -2.62
CA ALA A 39 9.39 -16.73 -2.88
C ALA A 39 10.16 -16.16 -4.07
N GLN A 40 9.45 -15.66 -5.11
CA GLN A 40 10.07 -15.08 -6.29
C GLN A 40 10.90 -13.82 -5.97
N VAL A 41 10.49 -13.02 -4.97
CA VAL A 41 11.23 -11.85 -4.50
C VAL A 41 12.32 -12.24 -3.51
N LEU A 42 12.02 -13.16 -2.57
CA LEU A 42 12.91 -13.42 -1.44
C LEU A 42 14.00 -14.47 -1.71
N ASP A 43 13.74 -15.50 -2.52
CA ASP A 43 14.69 -16.60 -2.68
C ASP A 43 16.00 -16.20 -3.39
N PRO A 44 15.98 -15.31 -4.42
CA PRO A 44 17.22 -14.80 -4.99
C PRO A 44 18.05 -14.00 -3.96
N PHE A 45 17.42 -13.20 -3.11
CA PHE A 45 18.11 -12.47 -2.05
C PHE A 45 18.67 -13.41 -0.97
N ARG A 46 17.86 -14.40 -0.50
CA ARG A 46 18.31 -15.44 0.44
C ARG A 46 19.57 -16.14 -0.07
N SER A 47 19.54 -16.52 -1.34
CA SER A 47 20.65 -17.25 -1.98
C SER A 47 21.89 -16.36 -2.12
N SER A 48 21.76 -15.14 -2.62
CA SER A 48 22.88 -14.21 -2.84
C SER A 48 23.56 -13.78 -1.54
N GLN A 49 22.80 -13.61 -0.47
CA GLN A 49 23.30 -13.19 0.85
C GLN A 49 23.62 -14.36 1.78
N SER A 50 23.31 -15.60 1.40
CA SER A 50 23.36 -16.78 2.28
C SER A 50 22.64 -16.48 3.61
N ALA A 51 21.43 -15.92 3.52
CA ALA A 51 20.69 -15.37 4.64
C ALA A 51 19.35 -16.08 4.88
N THR A 52 18.87 -16.01 6.12
CA THR A 52 17.50 -16.33 6.49
C THR A 52 16.65 -15.08 6.44
N VAL A 53 15.62 -15.06 5.60
CA VAL A 53 14.67 -13.94 5.52
C VAL A 53 13.30 -14.43 5.96
N LYS A 54 12.77 -13.84 7.04
CA LYS A 54 11.38 -13.98 7.47
C LYS A 54 10.61 -12.76 6.95
N ALA A 55 9.58 -12.99 6.16
CA ALA A 55 8.65 -11.94 5.75
C ALA A 55 7.23 -12.33 6.15
N GLU A 56 6.51 -11.41 6.75
CA GLU A 56 5.10 -11.57 7.14
C GLU A 56 4.29 -10.49 6.45
N SER A 57 3.24 -10.92 5.76
CA SER A 57 2.35 -10.03 5.04
C SER A 57 1.08 -9.77 5.85
N LEU A 58 0.70 -8.50 5.91
CA LEU A 58 -0.59 -8.03 6.44
C LEU A 58 -1.17 -7.01 5.46
N THR A 59 -2.47 -7.03 5.28
CA THR A 59 -3.20 -6.18 4.33
C THR A 59 -3.82 -4.94 4.99
N ASN A 60 -3.20 -4.43 6.06
CA ASN A 60 -3.70 -3.29 6.81
C ASN A 60 -2.56 -2.55 7.51
N ASP A 61 -2.30 -1.32 7.09
CA ASP A 61 -1.24 -0.48 7.64
C ASP A 61 -1.39 -0.23 9.16
N PRO A 62 -2.58 0.16 9.70
CA PRO A 62 -2.75 0.35 11.13
C PRO A 62 -2.37 -0.87 11.96
N THR A 63 -2.70 -2.07 11.49
CA THR A 63 -2.37 -3.32 12.20
C THR A 63 -0.86 -3.52 12.27
N MET A 64 -0.13 -3.32 11.17
CA MET A 64 1.34 -3.41 11.15
C MET A 64 1.97 -2.40 12.11
N ILE A 65 1.50 -1.16 12.10
CA ILE A 65 2.02 -0.07 12.94
C ILE A 65 1.74 -0.34 14.43
N ASN A 66 0.55 -0.85 14.76
CA ASN A 66 0.21 -1.17 16.14
C ASN A 66 1.08 -2.30 16.71
N ARG A 67 1.52 -3.25 15.89
CA ARG A 67 2.52 -4.25 16.29
C ARG A 67 3.86 -3.60 16.67
N LEU A 68 4.33 -2.63 15.87
CA LEU A 68 5.55 -1.89 16.22
C LEU A 68 5.38 -1.10 17.53
N ARG A 69 4.21 -0.44 17.72
CA ARG A 69 3.88 0.27 18.97
C ARG A 69 3.83 -0.65 20.18
N ALA A 70 3.40 -1.89 19.99
CA ALA A 70 3.37 -2.92 21.03
C ALA A 70 4.76 -3.49 21.39
N GLY A 71 5.84 -2.98 20.80
CA GLY A 71 7.22 -3.34 21.12
C GLY A 71 7.88 -4.30 20.12
N GLU A 72 7.23 -4.61 19.00
CA GLU A 72 7.82 -5.45 17.95
C GLU A 72 8.88 -4.73 17.10
N THR A 73 9.21 -3.47 17.39
CA THR A 73 10.35 -2.79 16.76
C THR A 73 11.68 -3.54 16.92
N LYS A 74 11.83 -4.35 17.96
CA LYS A 74 13.02 -5.20 18.19
C LYS A 74 12.99 -6.53 17.41
N ILE A 75 11.86 -6.84 16.71
CA ILE A 75 11.69 -8.06 15.92
C ILE A 75 11.93 -7.77 14.45
N TRP A 76 11.31 -6.70 13.94
CA TRP A 76 11.28 -6.34 12.54
C TRP A 76 12.45 -5.43 12.17
N ASP A 77 13.02 -5.63 10.99
CA ASP A 77 14.08 -4.81 10.41
C ASP A 77 13.54 -3.84 9.37
N LEU A 78 12.56 -4.31 8.59
CA LEU A 78 11.90 -3.52 7.54
C LEU A 78 10.38 -3.55 7.74
N ILE A 79 9.75 -2.46 7.33
CA ILE A 79 8.30 -2.36 7.20
C ILE A 79 7.94 -1.68 5.87
N ASN A 80 7.00 -2.28 5.12
CA ASN A 80 6.42 -1.70 3.92
C ASN A 80 4.99 -1.25 4.22
N VAL A 81 4.71 0.03 3.98
CA VAL A 81 3.41 0.68 4.25
C VAL A 81 3.11 1.74 3.22
N ASN A 82 1.87 2.19 3.15
CA ASN A 82 1.53 3.39 2.40
C ASN A 82 2.20 4.63 3.00
N ASN A 83 2.69 5.51 2.15
CA ASN A 83 3.58 6.62 2.51
C ASN A 83 3.08 7.57 3.61
N PRO A 84 1.77 7.90 3.77
CA PRO A 84 1.33 8.79 4.85
C PRO A 84 1.62 8.22 6.24
N TRP A 85 1.52 6.90 6.37
CA TRP A 85 1.80 6.24 7.65
C TRP A 85 3.27 6.35 8.08
N ALA A 86 4.19 6.23 7.12
CA ALA A 86 5.60 6.45 7.41
C ALA A 86 5.88 7.92 7.78
N ARG A 87 5.32 8.85 7.02
CA ARG A 87 5.60 10.29 7.17
C ARG A 87 4.94 10.92 8.39
N LYS A 88 3.64 10.66 8.59
CA LYS A 88 2.83 11.33 9.61
C LYS A 88 2.73 10.58 10.94
N VAL A 89 3.00 9.28 10.93
CA VAL A 89 2.84 8.43 12.12
C VAL A 89 4.15 7.81 12.56
N MET A 90 4.78 6.99 11.73
CA MET A 90 5.94 6.21 12.16
C MET A 90 7.20 7.05 12.33
N GLY A 91 7.47 7.98 11.43
CA GLY A 91 8.62 8.89 11.53
C GLY A 91 8.55 9.75 12.81
N PRO A 92 7.47 10.54 13.02
CA PRO A 92 7.31 11.35 14.24
C PRO A 92 7.29 10.53 15.53
N ALA A 93 6.77 9.29 15.50
CA ALA A 93 6.76 8.40 16.67
C ALA A 93 8.09 7.66 16.90
N GLY A 94 9.11 7.86 16.05
CA GLY A 94 10.40 7.19 16.16
C GLY A 94 10.33 5.68 15.97
N LEU A 95 9.33 5.17 15.25
CA LEU A 95 9.19 3.74 14.96
C LEU A 95 10.07 3.29 13.79
N ILE A 96 10.47 4.22 12.93
CA ILE A 96 11.37 4.01 11.79
C ILE A 96 12.58 4.94 11.88
N LYS A 97 13.67 4.57 11.21
CA LYS A 97 14.90 5.35 11.11
C LYS A 97 15.01 5.97 9.72
N PRO A 98 15.53 7.21 9.60
CA PRO A 98 15.90 7.78 8.32
C PRO A 98 16.95 6.92 7.59
N LEU A 99 16.81 6.84 6.27
CA LEU A 99 17.81 6.22 5.41
C LEU A 99 19.00 7.16 5.18
N PRO A 100 20.22 6.62 5.01
CA PRO A 100 21.40 7.41 4.63
C PRO A 100 21.18 7.98 3.20
N ARG A 101 20.88 9.28 3.09
CA ARG A 101 20.50 9.94 1.84
C ARG A 101 21.50 9.71 0.71
N ALA A 102 22.79 9.88 1.02
CA ALA A 102 23.85 9.73 0.01
C ALA A 102 23.87 8.33 -0.66
N GLU A 103 23.39 7.30 0.03
CA GLU A 103 23.34 5.94 -0.52
C GLU A 103 22.07 5.69 -1.33
N PHE A 104 20.95 6.34 -0.99
CA PHE A 104 19.64 6.02 -1.56
C PHE A 104 19.10 7.04 -2.55
N GLU A 105 19.45 8.32 -2.45
CA GLU A 105 19.04 9.34 -3.44
C GLU A 105 19.35 8.96 -4.88
N PRO A 106 20.52 8.35 -5.22
CA PRO A 106 20.80 7.95 -6.59
C PRO A 106 19.77 6.99 -7.23
N TYR A 107 19.09 6.17 -6.42
CA TYR A 107 18.03 5.30 -6.92
C TYR A 107 16.79 6.08 -7.35
N PHE A 108 16.43 7.12 -6.60
CA PHE A 108 15.28 7.96 -6.96
C PHE A 108 15.48 8.69 -8.28
N GLU A 109 16.71 9.02 -8.64
CA GLU A 109 17.01 9.69 -9.92
C GLU A 109 16.75 8.80 -11.14
N THR A 110 16.66 7.49 -10.94
CA THR A 110 16.31 6.52 -11.99
C THR A 110 14.81 6.17 -12.01
N MET A 111 14.04 6.62 -11.02
CA MET A 111 12.59 6.37 -10.94
C MET A 111 11.81 7.26 -11.91
N LEU A 112 10.50 7.02 -12.00
CA LEU A 112 9.58 7.89 -12.72
C LEU A 112 9.66 9.35 -12.22
N PRO A 113 9.37 10.35 -13.06
CA PRO A 113 9.57 11.77 -12.72
C PRO A 113 8.95 12.20 -11.39
N ASN A 114 7.77 11.68 -11.07
CA ASN A 114 7.04 12.02 -9.84
C ASN A 114 7.74 11.58 -8.54
N PHE A 115 8.70 10.67 -8.63
CA PHE A 115 9.46 10.16 -7.49
C PHE A 115 10.82 10.83 -7.31
N LYS A 116 11.31 11.56 -8.33
CA LYS A 116 12.59 12.27 -8.28
C LYS A 116 12.57 13.42 -7.27
N ALA A 117 13.70 14.09 -7.12
CA ALA A 117 13.80 15.24 -6.21
C ALA A 117 12.61 16.20 -6.36
N PRO A 118 12.01 16.68 -5.28
CA PRO A 118 12.49 16.65 -3.88
C PRO A 118 12.07 15.40 -3.07
N TYR A 119 11.80 14.25 -3.69
CA TYR A 119 11.45 12.96 -3.06
C TYR A 119 10.22 13.03 -2.15
N ARG A 120 9.25 13.85 -2.48
CA ARG A 120 8.13 14.24 -1.61
C ARG A 120 7.35 13.08 -0.99
N TRP A 121 7.35 11.92 -1.66
CA TRP A 121 6.62 10.74 -1.20
C TRP A 121 7.33 9.96 -0.10
N ALA A 122 8.64 10.11 -0.02
CA ALA A 122 9.52 9.36 0.86
C ALA A 122 10.18 10.23 1.95
N MET A 123 10.04 11.56 1.86
CA MET A 123 10.60 12.49 2.84
C MET A 123 9.66 12.72 4.02
N SER A 124 10.23 13.02 5.19
CA SER A 124 9.49 13.61 6.30
C SER A 124 8.80 14.92 5.88
N ASP A 125 7.75 15.33 6.60
CA ASP A 125 7.00 16.53 6.25
C ASP A 125 7.84 17.81 6.29
N ASP A 126 8.87 17.88 7.12
CA ASP A 126 9.84 18.97 7.17
C ASP A 126 10.95 18.88 6.11
N GLY A 127 10.94 17.84 5.28
CA GLY A 127 11.86 17.62 4.16
C GLY A 127 13.29 17.24 4.54
N LYS A 128 13.56 16.89 5.82
CA LYS A 128 14.91 16.61 6.28
C LYS A 128 15.30 15.14 6.13
N ASP A 129 14.40 14.25 6.48
CA ASP A 129 14.66 12.82 6.61
C ASP A 129 14.09 12.04 5.44
N LEU A 130 14.90 11.20 4.81
CA LEU A 130 14.45 10.21 3.85
C LEU A 130 13.97 8.98 4.63
N LEU A 131 12.66 8.73 4.61
CA LEU A 131 12.01 7.74 5.50
C LEU A 131 11.90 6.35 4.90
N GLY A 132 12.06 6.20 3.58
CA GLY A 132 11.96 4.88 2.93
C GLY A 132 12.16 4.96 1.42
N MET A 133 12.07 3.80 0.76
CA MET A 133 12.17 3.66 -0.69
C MET A 133 10.79 3.43 -1.30
N ALA A 134 10.42 4.26 -2.28
CA ALA A 134 9.18 4.12 -3.01
C ALA A 134 9.23 2.89 -3.94
N GLN A 135 8.13 2.16 -4.04
CA GLN A 135 8.02 0.94 -4.84
C GLN A 135 6.72 0.92 -5.64
N ARG A 136 5.73 0.06 -5.27
CA ARG A 136 4.43 0.01 -5.96
C ARG A 136 3.63 1.27 -5.70
N PHE A 137 2.84 1.67 -6.68
CA PHE A 137 1.96 2.82 -6.59
C PHE A 137 0.79 2.69 -7.57
N GLY A 138 -0.21 3.52 -7.42
CA GLY A 138 -1.30 3.57 -8.39
C GLY A 138 -2.43 4.51 -8.00
N PRO A 139 -3.37 4.73 -8.93
CA PRO A 139 -4.64 5.35 -8.63
C PRO A 139 -5.55 4.33 -7.94
N TYR A 140 -6.42 4.83 -7.08
CA TYR A 140 -7.45 4.09 -6.40
C TYR A 140 -8.80 4.80 -6.55
N SER A 141 -9.83 4.03 -6.90
CA SER A 141 -11.21 4.49 -7.00
C SER A 141 -12.21 3.32 -7.06
N PHE A 142 -12.76 3.01 -8.22
CA PHE A 142 -13.69 1.91 -8.45
C PHE A 142 -13.43 1.21 -9.80
N VAL A 143 -14.05 0.05 -10.00
CA VAL A 143 -13.85 -0.77 -11.20
C VAL A 143 -15.18 -0.99 -11.90
N VAL A 144 -15.18 -0.94 -13.23
CA VAL A 144 -16.37 -1.17 -14.07
C VAL A 144 -16.10 -2.22 -15.14
N ASN A 145 -17.17 -2.89 -15.58
CA ASN A 145 -17.23 -3.54 -16.88
C ASN A 145 -17.66 -2.50 -17.92
N THR A 146 -16.75 -2.11 -18.81
CA THR A 146 -16.99 -1.02 -19.80
C THR A 146 -18.03 -1.38 -20.85
N ASP A 147 -18.40 -2.65 -20.98
CA ASP A 147 -19.53 -3.07 -21.83
C ASP A 147 -20.90 -2.78 -21.18
N LYS A 148 -20.92 -2.53 -19.86
CA LYS A 148 -22.11 -2.21 -19.06
C LYS A 148 -22.18 -0.73 -18.68
N VAL A 149 -21.09 -0.18 -18.22
CA VAL A 149 -20.93 1.24 -17.88
C VAL A 149 -19.74 1.77 -18.66
N SER A 150 -19.97 2.57 -19.70
CA SER A 150 -18.88 3.06 -20.54
C SER A 150 -17.83 3.82 -19.72
N LYS A 151 -16.54 3.76 -20.15
CA LYS A 151 -15.45 4.50 -19.50
C LYS A 151 -15.82 5.98 -19.34
N ALA A 152 -16.31 6.63 -20.40
CA ALA A 152 -16.68 8.04 -20.38
C ALA A 152 -17.79 8.35 -19.36
N THR A 153 -18.84 7.51 -19.30
CA THR A 153 -19.91 7.66 -18.31
C THR A 153 -19.38 7.50 -16.89
N ALA A 154 -18.54 6.49 -16.66
CA ALA A 154 -17.98 6.23 -15.36
C ALA A 154 -17.02 7.35 -14.89
N GLU A 155 -16.20 7.89 -15.78
CA GLU A 155 -15.31 9.02 -15.50
C GLU A 155 -16.09 10.31 -15.18
N GLU A 156 -17.17 10.58 -15.94
CA GLU A 156 -17.98 11.80 -15.79
C GLU A 156 -18.86 11.77 -14.52
N GLN A 157 -19.58 10.67 -14.30
CA GLN A 157 -20.43 10.51 -13.11
C GLN A 157 -19.61 10.26 -11.85
N GLY A 158 -18.48 9.57 -11.98
CA GLY A 158 -17.58 9.32 -10.85
C GLY A 158 -18.31 8.62 -9.69
N TRP A 159 -18.11 9.11 -8.49
CA TRP A 159 -18.70 8.55 -7.27
C TRP A 159 -20.22 8.70 -7.20
N ASP A 160 -20.83 9.62 -7.98
CA ASP A 160 -22.28 9.78 -8.06
C ASP A 160 -22.97 8.56 -8.69
N LEU A 161 -22.24 7.70 -9.41
CA LEU A 161 -22.75 6.41 -9.88
C LEU A 161 -23.39 5.62 -8.75
N PHE A 162 -22.76 5.56 -7.58
CA PHE A 162 -23.26 4.80 -6.43
C PHE A 162 -24.47 5.47 -5.74
N ASN A 163 -24.81 6.69 -6.15
CA ASN A 163 -26.02 7.39 -5.77
C ASN A 163 -27.18 7.13 -6.75
N ASP A 164 -26.91 6.60 -7.94
CA ASP A 164 -27.94 6.30 -8.95
C ASP A 164 -28.72 5.03 -8.57
N ALA A 165 -30.04 5.15 -8.46
CA ALA A 165 -30.92 4.03 -8.16
C ALA A 165 -30.89 2.93 -9.24
N SER A 166 -30.51 3.27 -10.48
CA SER A 166 -30.45 2.32 -11.60
C SER A 166 -29.37 1.27 -11.47
N ILE A 167 -28.33 1.52 -10.66
CA ILE A 167 -27.26 0.56 -10.38
C ILE A 167 -27.48 -0.27 -9.11
N ALA A 168 -28.54 -0.02 -8.35
CA ALA A 168 -28.85 -0.82 -7.17
C ALA A 168 -29.03 -2.30 -7.56
N GLY A 169 -28.37 -3.18 -6.80
CA GLY A 169 -28.33 -4.60 -7.10
C GLY A 169 -27.38 -5.02 -8.25
N LYS A 170 -26.58 -4.07 -8.78
CA LYS A 170 -25.65 -4.34 -9.91
C LYS A 170 -24.19 -4.08 -9.54
N TYR A 171 -23.89 -3.74 -8.30
CA TYR A 171 -22.50 -3.51 -7.88
C TYR A 171 -22.08 -4.34 -6.68
N GLY A 172 -20.77 -4.55 -6.60
CA GLY A 172 -20.12 -5.18 -5.48
C GLY A 172 -19.36 -4.19 -4.60
N ILE A 173 -19.01 -4.62 -3.41
CA ILE A 173 -18.13 -3.91 -2.47
C ILE A 173 -17.02 -4.86 -2.06
N GLN A 174 -15.76 -4.45 -2.19
CA GLN A 174 -14.62 -5.22 -1.72
C GLN A 174 -14.55 -5.17 -0.18
N GLU A 175 -14.22 -6.29 0.44
CA GLU A 175 -13.95 -6.35 1.89
C GLU A 175 -12.63 -5.64 2.23
N SER A 176 -12.72 -4.35 2.53
CA SER A 176 -11.60 -3.52 2.95
C SER A 176 -12.12 -2.33 3.73
N ASP A 177 -12.03 -2.37 5.06
CA ASP A 177 -12.62 -1.34 5.91
C ASP A 177 -11.98 0.03 5.68
N ASP A 178 -10.66 0.11 5.60
CA ASP A 178 -9.94 1.37 5.42
C ASP A 178 -10.35 2.08 4.13
N TRP A 179 -10.35 1.35 3.01
CA TRP A 179 -10.70 1.89 1.71
C TRP A 179 -12.20 2.20 1.59
N ASN A 180 -13.06 1.40 2.21
CA ASN A 180 -14.50 1.65 2.20
C ASN A 180 -14.88 2.93 2.96
N VAL A 181 -14.17 3.26 4.03
CA VAL A 181 -14.35 4.56 4.71
C VAL A 181 -14.10 5.72 3.75
N PHE A 182 -13.01 5.68 2.98
CA PHE A 182 -12.73 6.73 1.97
C PHE A 182 -13.84 6.82 0.93
N ASN A 183 -14.25 5.68 0.38
CA ASN A 183 -15.25 5.63 -0.69
C ASN A 183 -16.60 6.19 -0.25
N ILE A 184 -17.04 5.88 0.97
CA ILE A 184 -18.31 6.38 1.48
C ILE A 184 -18.26 7.91 1.64
N PHE A 185 -17.16 8.48 2.12
CA PHE A 185 -16.97 9.94 2.13
C PHE A 185 -17.03 10.51 0.72
N LEU A 186 -16.32 9.91 -0.24
CA LEU A 186 -16.31 10.36 -1.64
C LEU A 186 -17.68 10.29 -2.29
N ILE A 187 -18.46 9.23 -2.04
CA ILE A 187 -19.86 9.09 -2.52
C ILE A 187 -20.77 10.12 -1.85
N ALA A 188 -20.50 10.49 -0.60
CA ALA A 188 -21.21 11.57 0.10
C ALA A 188 -20.79 12.97 -0.36
N GLY A 189 -19.80 13.07 -1.29
CA GLY A 189 -19.27 14.36 -1.76
C GLY A 189 -18.36 15.06 -0.75
N ILE A 190 -17.76 14.32 0.17
CA ILE A 190 -16.94 14.83 1.27
C ILE A 190 -15.49 14.39 1.06
N ASP A 191 -14.53 15.30 1.28
CA ASP A 191 -13.11 14.99 1.31
C ASP A 191 -12.79 14.14 2.56
N PRO A 192 -12.29 12.91 2.41
CA PRO A 192 -12.00 12.02 3.55
C PRO A 192 -10.79 12.46 4.40
N PHE A 193 -9.94 13.34 3.90
CA PHE A 193 -8.62 13.63 4.48
C PHE A 193 -8.55 14.92 5.28
N ARG A 194 -9.69 15.52 5.60
CA ARG A 194 -9.80 16.69 6.49
C ARG A 194 -10.70 16.39 7.70
N GLU A 195 -10.70 17.26 8.69
CA GLU A 195 -11.64 17.17 9.81
C GLU A 195 -13.09 17.27 9.32
N HIS A 196 -13.99 16.52 9.97
CA HIS A 196 -15.40 16.45 9.58
C HIS A 196 -16.33 17.00 10.67
N THR A 197 -17.42 17.63 10.23
CA THR A 197 -18.51 18.09 11.11
C THR A 197 -19.47 16.96 11.44
N GLU A 198 -20.33 17.18 12.44
CA GLU A 198 -21.39 16.21 12.80
C GLU A 198 -22.41 16.01 11.65
N GLU A 199 -22.70 17.05 10.88
CA GLU A 199 -23.55 16.98 9.68
C GLU A 199 -22.93 16.11 8.60
N GLU A 200 -21.60 16.20 8.42
CA GLU A 200 -20.86 15.35 7.46
C GLU A 200 -20.81 13.91 7.92
N PHE A 201 -20.64 13.62 9.20
CA PHE A 201 -20.77 12.26 9.74
C PHE A 201 -22.17 11.69 9.57
N LYS A 202 -23.22 12.53 9.70
CA LYS A 202 -24.59 12.11 9.41
C LYS A 202 -24.77 11.77 7.94
N ALA A 203 -24.29 12.61 7.02
CA ALA A 203 -24.31 12.33 5.58
C ALA A 203 -23.53 11.07 5.22
N PHE A 204 -22.36 10.86 5.84
CA PHE A 204 -21.57 9.62 5.72
C PHE A 204 -22.39 8.39 6.14
N ALA A 205 -23.04 8.42 7.30
CA ALA A 205 -23.82 7.28 7.81
C ALA A 205 -25.02 6.96 6.89
N GLU A 206 -25.75 7.96 6.43
CA GLU A 206 -26.86 7.81 5.48
C GLU A 206 -26.38 7.24 4.14
N THR A 207 -25.23 7.70 3.66
CA THR A 207 -24.59 7.19 2.45
C THR A 207 -24.13 5.74 2.63
N ALA A 208 -23.50 5.41 3.76
CA ALA A 208 -23.09 4.05 4.08
C ALA A 208 -24.29 3.08 4.07
N GLU A 209 -25.40 3.43 4.71
CA GLU A 209 -26.62 2.60 4.69
C GLU A 209 -27.14 2.37 3.27
N LYS A 210 -27.22 3.44 2.45
CA LYS A 210 -27.66 3.36 1.06
C LYS A 210 -26.77 2.44 0.24
N VAL A 211 -25.45 2.64 0.35
CA VAL A 211 -24.43 1.89 -0.40
C VAL A 211 -24.45 0.42 -0.01
N PHE A 212 -24.45 0.08 1.28
CA PHE A 212 -24.48 -1.33 1.67
C PHE A 212 -25.82 -2.01 1.32
N LYS A 213 -26.97 -1.33 1.45
CA LYS A 213 -28.27 -1.87 1.03
C LYS A 213 -28.38 -2.07 -0.48
N GLY A 214 -27.77 -1.18 -1.27
CA GLY A 214 -27.79 -1.23 -2.74
C GLY A 214 -26.84 -2.26 -3.33
N ALA A 215 -25.84 -2.73 -2.59
CA ALA A 215 -24.85 -3.66 -3.11
C ALA A 215 -25.44 -5.05 -3.36
N LYS A 216 -25.13 -5.65 -4.51
CA LYS A 216 -25.44 -7.04 -4.84
C LYS A 216 -24.67 -8.00 -3.94
N MET A 217 -23.37 -7.73 -3.74
CA MET A 217 -22.49 -8.56 -2.94
C MET A 217 -21.43 -7.73 -2.21
N VAL A 218 -20.89 -8.30 -1.15
CA VAL A 218 -19.65 -7.88 -0.49
C VAL A 218 -18.75 -9.09 -0.50
N GLY A 219 -17.51 -8.95 -0.94
CA GLY A 219 -16.61 -10.08 -1.08
C GLY A 219 -15.16 -9.68 -1.32
N ASP A 220 -14.31 -10.69 -1.42
CA ASP A 220 -12.91 -10.49 -1.78
C ASP A 220 -12.74 -10.08 -3.25
N MET A 221 -11.54 -9.65 -3.58
CA MET A 221 -11.17 -9.17 -4.91
C MET A 221 -11.39 -10.23 -6.01
N ALA A 222 -11.04 -11.48 -5.74
CA ALA A 222 -11.17 -12.58 -6.73
C ALA A 222 -12.65 -12.84 -7.03
N SER A 223 -13.52 -12.90 -6.01
CA SER A 223 -14.95 -13.08 -6.15
C SER A 223 -15.60 -11.92 -6.91
N LEU A 224 -15.18 -10.68 -6.65
CA LEU A 224 -15.68 -9.50 -7.37
C LEU A 224 -15.26 -9.49 -8.84
N ASN A 225 -14.01 -9.82 -9.15
CA ASN A 225 -13.54 -9.96 -10.53
C ASN A 225 -14.32 -11.06 -11.28
N GLN A 226 -14.57 -12.20 -10.63
CA GLN A 226 -15.38 -13.27 -11.22
C GLN A 226 -16.82 -12.80 -11.48
N ALA A 227 -17.43 -12.06 -10.57
CA ALA A 227 -18.77 -11.52 -10.72
C ALA A 227 -18.84 -10.48 -11.86
N LEU A 228 -17.80 -9.66 -12.05
CA LEU A 228 -17.68 -8.76 -13.21
C LEU A 228 -17.55 -9.53 -14.53
N VAL A 229 -16.70 -10.55 -14.58
CA VAL A 229 -16.47 -11.39 -15.77
C VAL A 229 -17.75 -12.11 -16.17
N SER A 230 -18.48 -12.66 -15.19
CA SER A 230 -19.75 -13.37 -15.45
C SER A 230 -20.91 -12.44 -15.77
N GLY A 231 -20.77 -11.13 -15.52
CA GLY A 231 -21.86 -10.14 -15.68
C GLY A 231 -22.89 -10.19 -14.54
N GLU A 232 -22.57 -10.80 -13.41
CA GLU A 232 -23.40 -10.77 -12.20
C GLU A 232 -23.46 -9.37 -11.59
N ILE A 233 -22.38 -8.61 -11.69
CA ILE A 233 -22.28 -7.19 -11.35
C ILE A 233 -21.75 -6.40 -12.54
N ASP A 234 -22.09 -5.12 -12.61
CA ASP A 234 -21.63 -4.20 -13.66
C ASP A 234 -20.36 -3.40 -13.20
N LEU A 235 -20.18 -3.25 -11.89
CA LEU A 235 -19.07 -2.52 -11.28
C LEU A 235 -18.86 -2.95 -9.81
N TYR A 236 -17.73 -2.56 -9.22
CA TYR A 236 -17.55 -2.63 -7.77
C TYR A 236 -16.88 -1.37 -7.21
N MET A 237 -17.29 -1.01 -5.99
CA MET A 237 -17.00 0.28 -5.37
C MET A 237 -15.54 0.46 -4.97
N THR A 238 -14.88 -0.58 -4.50
CA THR A 238 -13.59 -0.49 -3.83
C THR A 238 -12.53 -1.16 -4.68
N GLY A 239 -11.61 -0.38 -5.25
CA GLY A 239 -10.56 -0.98 -6.05
C GLY A 239 -9.74 0.04 -6.82
N GLY A 240 -8.91 -0.47 -7.67
CA GLY A 240 -8.02 0.29 -8.53
C GLY A 240 -7.40 -0.64 -9.57
N THR A 241 -6.37 -0.17 -10.21
CA THR A 241 -5.63 -1.00 -11.17
C THR A 241 -5.18 -2.32 -10.52
N TYR A 242 -4.66 -2.27 -9.31
CA TYR A 242 -4.19 -3.45 -8.58
C TYR A 242 -5.25 -4.55 -8.44
N SER A 243 -6.51 -4.18 -8.26
CA SER A 243 -7.58 -5.13 -8.00
C SER A 243 -8.11 -5.80 -9.27
N VAL A 244 -8.12 -5.11 -10.40
CA VAL A 244 -8.64 -5.61 -11.67
C VAL A 244 -7.56 -6.17 -12.60
N SER A 245 -6.31 -5.83 -12.37
CA SER A 245 -5.18 -6.23 -13.23
C SER A 245 -5.04 -7.75 -13.44
N PRO A 246 -5.33 -8.64 -12.47
CA PRO A 246 -5.31 -10.08 -12.73
C PRO A 246 -6.32 -10.50 -13.80
N ALA A 247 -7.56 -10.03 -13.71
CA ALA A 247 -8.57 -10.32 -14.71
C ALA A 247 -8.23 -9.73 -16.09
N ARG A 248 -7.60 -8.55 -16.13
CA ARG A 248 -7.10 -7.95 -17.36
C ARG A 248 -5.97 -8.75 -17.99
N ALA A 249 -5.05 -9.28 -17.18
CA ALA A 249 -4.00 -10.19 -17.65
C ALA A 249 -4.55 -11.49 -18.23
N ASP A 250 -5.69 -11.95 -17.73
CA ASP A 250 -6.44 -13.08 -18.27
C ASP A 250 -7.22 -12.73 -19.56
N GLY A 251 -7.09 -11.50 -20.08
CA GLY A 251 -7.67 -11.06 -21.34
C GLY A 251 -8.98 -10.27 -21.22
N TYR A 252 -9.52 -10.05 -20.02
CA TYR A 252 -10.76 -9.27 -19.80
C TYR A 252 -10.44 -7.76 -19.76
N THR A 253 -9.96 -7.21 -20.89
CA THR A 253 -9.52 -5.81 -20.99
C THR A 253 -10.67 -4.79 -20.91
N ASN A 254 -11.92 -5.24 -21.09
CA ASN A 254 -13.14 -4.47 -20.85
C ASN A 254 -13.42 -4.23 -19.36
N LEU A 255 -12.78 -4.94 -18.44
CA LEU A 255 -12.81 -4.63 -17.01
C LEU A 255 -11.77 -3.56 -16.72
N ARG A 256 -12.17 -2.44 -16.14
CA ARG A 256 -11.26 -1.30 -16.00
C ARG A 256 -11.47 -0.57 -14.68
N ALA A 257 -10.35 -0.24 -14.02
CA ALA A 257 -10.34 0.75 -12.95
C ALA A 257 -10.57 2.13 -13.55
N ILE A 258 -11.40 2.94 -12.90
CA ILE A 258 -11.81 4.26 -13.39
C ILE A 258 -11.46 5.31 -12.35
N THR A 259 -10.72 6.32 -12.75
CA THR A 259 -10.49 7.52 -11.95
C THR A 259 -11.44 8.62 -12.38
N PRO A 260 -12.37 9.09 -11.53
CA PRO A 260 -13.31 10.14 -11.86
C PRO A 260 -12.65 11.43 -12.33
N LEU A 261 -13.28 12.15 -13.26
CA LEU A 261 -12.79 13.43 -13.75
C LEU A 261 -12.72 14.51 -12.65
N LYS A 262 -13.60 14.39 -11.65
CA LYS A 262 -13.73 15.36 -10.55
C LYS A 262 -14.19 14.67 -9.27
N GLY A 263 -13.94 15.31 -8.14
CA GLY A 263 -14.39 14.86 -6.82
C GLY A 263 -14.18 15.92 -5.74
N PRO A 264 -14.46 15.59 -4.48
CA PRO A 264 -14.45 16.56 -3.38
C PRO A 264 -13.04 16.95 -2.89
N MET A 265 -12.00 16.26 -3.30
CA MET A 265 -10.61 16.49 -2.87
C MET A 265 -9.94 17.53 -3.78
N ASP A 266 -10.24 18.81 -3.61
CA ASP A 266 -9.77 19.91 -4.46
C ASP A 266 -9.98 19.64 -5.96
N GLY A 267 -11.17 19.11 -6.30
CA GLY A 267 -11.54 18.75 -7.66
C GLY A 267 -11.02 17.38 -8.11
N LYS A 268 -10.25 16.66 -7.30
CA LYS A 268 -9.74 15.30 -7.59
C LYS A 268 -10.78 14.24 -7.25
N GLY A 269 -10.93 13.24 -8.13
CA GLY A 269 -11.90 12.16 -7.97
C GLY A 269 -11.30 10.84 -7.49
N GLY A 270 -10.02 10.60 -7.73
CA GLY A 270 -9.30 9.42 -7.28
C GLY A 270 -8.35 9.70 -6.12
N ILE A 271 -7.78 8.63 -5.57
CA ILE A 271 -6.74 8.68 -4.54
C ILE A 271 -5.49 8.03 -5.11
N SER A 272 -4.32 8.67 -4.97
CA SER A 272 -3.04 8.06 -5.35
C SER A 272 -2.36 7.48 -4.11
N TRP A 273 -2.13 6.19 -4.11
CA TRP A 273 -1.37 5.50 -3.07
C TRP A 273 0.03 5.17 -3.53
N ILE A 274 0.96 5.14 -2.61
CA ILE A 274 2.37 4.83 -2.86
C ILE A 274 2.88 4.07 -1.66
N GLU A 275 3.38 2.87 -1.89
CA GLU A 275 4.07 2.10 -0.87
C GLU A 275 5.50 2.55 -0.74
N ILE A 276 5.95 2.67 0.50
CA ILE A 276 7.36 2.84 0.82
C ILE A 276 7.84 1.77 1.80
N THR A 277 9.05 1.29 1.60
CA THR A 277 9.70 0.38 2.53
C THR A 277 10.73 1.14 3.35
N SER A 278 10.55 1.07 4.68
CA SER A 278 11.33 1.82 5.68
C SER A 278 12.11 0.88 6.58
N THR A 279 13.24 1.35 7.12
CA THR A 279 13.95 0.65 8.20
C THR A 279 13.26 0.90 9.53
N VAL A 280 12.91 -0.17 10.23
CA VAL A 280 12.35 -0.08 11.59
C VAL A 280 13.43 0.44 12.57
N ASN A 281 13.02 1.20 13.56
CA ASN A 281 13.91 1.65 14.63
C ASN A 281 14.25 0.48 15.58
N ASN A 282 14.81 -0.58 14.99
CA ASN A 282 15.29 -1.76 15.69
C ASN A 282 16.65 -1.43 16.32
N PRO A 283 16.85 -1.62 17.64
CA PRO A 283 18.15 -1.41 18.28
C PRO A 283 19.23 -2.38 17.76
N GLU A 284 18.81 -3.55 17.25
CA GLU A 284 19.67 -4.57 16.65
C GLU A 284 19.35 -4.75 15.17
N LEU A 285 19.21 -3.63 14.43
CA LEU A 285 18.88 -3.64 13.00
C LEU A 285 19.86 -4.50 12.21
N SER A 286 19.34 -5.45 11.45
CA SER A 286 20.16 -6.27 10.56
C SER A 286 20.86 -5.41 9.50
N PRO A 287 22.15 -5.62 9.22
CA PRO A 287 22.83 -4.96 8.10
C PRO A 287 22.21 -5.30 6.73
N LEU A 288 21.52 -6.43 6.64
CA LEU A 288 20.81 -6.84 5.43
C LEU A 288 19.59 -5.95 5.12
N ALA A 289 19.13 -5.13 6.06
CA ALA A 289 18.00 -4.23 5.83
C ALA A 289 18.29 -3.22 4.70
N LEU A 290 19.44 -2.54 4.75
CA LEU A 290 19.84 -1.60 3.71
C LEU A 290 20.17 -2.31 2.39
N GLU A 291 20.77 -3.50 2.45
CA GLU A 291 21.06 -4.31 1.26
C GLU A 291 19.77 -4.78 0.56
N PHE A 292 18.74 -5.14 1.32
CA PHE A 292 17.44 -5.51 0.75
C PHE A 292 16.76 -4.32 0.10
N LEU A 293 16.82 -3.13 0.72
CA LEU A 293 16.27 -1.90 0.11
C LEU A 293 16.97 -1.55 -1.23
N LYS A 294 18.27 -1.80 -1.35
CA LYS A 294 19.01 -1.64 -2.62
C LYS A 294 18.64 -2.73 -3.62
N TYR A 295 18.52 -3.98 -3.15
CA TYR A 295 18.15 -5.14 -3.97
C TYR A 295 16.80 -4.95 -4.67
N VAL A 296 15.78 -4.47 -3.98
CA VAL A 296 14.46 -4.24 -4.58
C VAL A 296 14.41 -3.07 -5.57
N GLN A 297 15.50 -2.30 -5.69
CA GLN A 297 15.65 -1.28 -6.74
C GLN A 297 16.22 -1.85 -8.05
N ASP A 298 16.72 -3.10 -8.06
CA ASP A 298 17.16 -3.75 -9.30
C ASP A 298 15.99 -3.88 -10.28
N PRO A 299 16.20 -3.56 -11.58
CA PRO A 299 15.14 -3.63 -12.59
C PRO A 299 14.36 -4.96 -12.64
N HIS A 300 15.04 -6.10 -12.57
CA HIS A 300 14.40 -7.41 -12.62
C HIS A 300 13.61 -7.69 -11.34
N VAL A 301 14.14 -7.28 -10.19
CA VAL A 301 13.45 -7.46 -8.90
C VAL A 301 12.22 -6.55 -8.82
N ALA A 302 12.34 -5.31 -9.28
CA ALA A 302 11.23 -4.37 -9.35
C ALA A 302 10.11 -4.88 -10.26
N HIS A 303 10.45 -5.43 -11.43
CA HIS A 303 9.49 -6.09 -12.32
C HIS A 303 8.82 -7.31 -11.63
N THR A 304 9.59 -8.13 -10.91
CA THR A 304 9.03 -9.24 -10.13
C THR A 304 8.04 -8.75 -9.06
N VAL A 305 8.39 -7.68 -8.32
CA VAL A 305 7.51 -7.06 -7.31
C VAL A 305 6.23 -6.53 -7.95
N ALA A 306 6.29 -5.99 -9.17
CA ALA A 306 5.13 -5.47 -9.89
C ALA A 306 4.04 -6.54 -10.10
N PHE A 307 4.42 -7.81 -10.24
CA PHE A 307 3.51 -8.93 -10.57
C PHE A 307 3.44 -10.01 -9.49
N ALA A 308 3.98 -9.77 -8.31
CA ALA A 308 3.98 -10.77 -7.25
C ALA A 308 2.58 -10.95 -6.64
N GLU A 309 2.22 -12.22 -6.36
CA GLU A 309 1.03 -12.64 -5.61
C GLU A 309 -0.33 -12.13 -6.16
N GLY A 310 -0.43 -12.00 -7.48
CA GLY A 310 -1.72 -11.78 -8.13
C GLY A 310 -2.32 -10.39 -8.00
N THR A 311 -1.53 -9.40 -7.55
CA THR A 311 -1.86 -7.99 -7.67
C THR A 311 -0.83 -7.31 -8.55
N PHE A 312 -1.23 -6.81 -9.71
CA PHE A 312 -0.29 -6.23 -10.67
C PHE A 312 -0.33 -4.71 -10.58
N ASN A 313 0.85 -4.11 -10.42
CA ASN A 313 0.97 -2.70 -10.12
C ASN A 313 2.13 -2.07 -10.90
N PRO A 314 2.01 -0.81 -11.30
CA PRO A 314 3.18 -0.05 -11.68
C PRO A 314 4.15 0.07 -10.50
N VAL A 315 5.44 0.15 -10.81
CA VAL A 315 6.52 0.38 -9.84
C VAL A 315 7.28 1.65 -10.19
N SER A 316 7.75 2.37 -9.17
CA SER A 316 8.47 3.63 -9.36
C SER A 316 9.73 3.47 -10.23
N GLN A 317 10.35 2.27 -10.23
CA GLN A 317 11.54 1.91 -11.00
C GLN A 317 11.29 1.85 -12.52
N MET A 318 10.05 1.90 -13.00
CA MET A 318 9.74 1.98 -14.44
C MET A 318 10.30 3.27 -15.11
N GLY A 319 10.77 4.24 -14.34
CA GLY A 319 11.57 5.35 -14.86
C GLY A 319 12.96 4.96 -15.38
N ASN A 320 13.47 3.79 -14.96
CA ASN A 320 14.69 3.21 -15.49
C ASN A 320 14.36 2.44 -16.79
N PRO A 321 14.97 2.79 -17.94
CA PRO A 321 14.70 2.09 -19.20
C PRO A 321 14.88 0.57 -19.10
N LYS A 322 15.89 0.10 -18.35
CA LYS A 322 16.12 -1.34 -18.15
C LYS A 322 14.98 -2.04 -17.40
N CYS A 323 14.28 -1.32 -16.53
CA CYS A 323 13.10 -1.85 -15.86
C CYS A 323 11.88 -1.80 -16.80
N TYR A 324 11.67 -0.65 -17.46
CA TYR A 324 10.56 -0.45 -18.37
C TYR A 324 10.52 -1.47 -19.53
N GLU A 325 11.69 -1.79 -20.11
CA GLU A 325 11.83 -2.75 -21.21
C GLU A 325 11.51 -4.20 -20.83
N LEU A 326 11.44 -4.52 -19.54
CA LEU A 326 11.04 -5.86 -19.05
C LEU A 326 9.52 -6.08 -19.16
N PHE A 327 8.74 -4.99 -19.14
CA PHE A 327 7.29 -5.09 -19.19
C PHE A 327 6.81 -5.41 -20.59
N THR A 328 6.13 -6.52 -20.74
CA THR A 328 5.48 -6.91 -22.00
C THR A 328 4.28 -6.01 -22.30
N LYS A 329 3.80 -6.06 -23.55
CA LYS A 329 2.59 -5.32 -23.94
C LYS A 329 1.36 -5.73 -23.11
N ASP A 330 1.20 -7.03 -22.84
CA ASP A 330 0.07 -7.55 -22.09
C ASP A 330 0.14 -7.15 -20.60
N GLU A 331 1.33 -7.12 -20.02
CA GLU A 331 1.56 -6.60 -18.67
C GLU A 331 1.24 -5.11 -18.57
N MET A 332 1.68 -4.30 -19.55
CA MET A 332 1.34 -2.87 -19.61
C MET A 332 -0.18 -2.65 -19.76
N GLU A 333 -0.85 -3.48 -20.58
CA GLU A 333 -2.29 -3.45 -20.71
C GLU A 333 -2.98 -3.82 -19.38
N ALA A 334 -2.49 -4.84 -18.68
CA ALA A 334 -3.04 -5.27 -17.39
C ALA A 334 -2.98 -4.17 -16.34
N ILE A 335 -1.87 -3.45 -16.22
CA ILE A 335 -1.68 -2.36 -15.25
C ILE A 335 -2.26 -1.01 -15.71
N GLN A 336 -2.97 -0.97 -16.83
CA GLN A 336 -3.57 0.25 -17.40
C GLN A 336 -2.54 1.39 -17.60
N TRP A 337 -1.36 1.05 -18.10
CA TRP A 337 -0.30 2.02 -18.33
C TRP A 337 -0.70 3.16 -19.26
N ASP A 338 -1.63 2.88 -20.19
CA ASP A 338 -2.19 3.82 -21.18
C ASP A 338 -2.85 5.06 -20.57
N SER A 339 -3.42 4.94 -19.37
CA SER A 339 -4.13 6.03 -18.68
C SER A 339 -3.48 6.44 -17.36
N LEU A 340 -2.40 5.77 -16.94
CA LEU A 340 -1.83 5.94 -15.59
C LEU A 340 -1.46 7.40 -15.27
N GLU A 341 -0.85 8.12 -16.20
CA GLU A 341 -0.45 9.52 -16.00
C GLU A 341 -1.67 10.42 -15.74
N GLU A 342 -2.72 10.28 -16.54
CA GLU A 342 -3.98 11.02 -16.37
C GLU A 342 -4.68 10.63 -15.08
N ASP A 343 -4.76 9.33 -14.76
CA ASP A 343 -5.40 8.82 -13.56
C ASP A 343 -4.69 9.33 -12.29
N MET A 344 -3.36 9.34 -12.28
CA MET A 344 -2.56 9.94 -11.20
C MET A 344 -2.77 11.45 -11.11
N ALA A 345 -2.89 12.15 -12.24
CA ALA A 345 -3.16 13.59 -12.26
C ALA A 345 -4.55 13.94 -11.70
N ARG A 346 -5.54 13.06 -11.86
CA ARG A 346 -6.91 13.20 -11.31
C ARG A 346 -7.04 12.70 -9.87
N SER A 347 -5.99 12.19 -9.28
CA SER A 347 -5.98 11.62 -7.92
C SER A 347 -5.37 12.60 -6.92
N ALA A 348 -6.01 12.74 -5.77
CA ALA A 348 -5.42 13.35 -4.59
C ALA A 348 -4.43 12.38 -3.94
N GLN A 349 -3.46 12.90 -3.23
CA GLN A 349 -2.57 12.05 -2.45
C GLN A 349 -3.34 11.36 -1.33
N TYR A 350 -3.14 10.05 -1.17
CA TYR A 350 -3.60 9.31 0.00
C TYR A 350 -3.10 9.97 1.29
N ASP A 351 -4.00 10.12 2.25
CA ASP A 351 -3.68 10.62 3.58
C ASP A 351 -4.47 9.86 4.66
N ILE A 352 -4.19 10.16 5.91
CA ILE A 352 -4.85 9.55 7.06
C ILE A 352 -6.17 10.27 7.30
N VAL A 353 -7.25 9.51 7.42
CA VAL A 353 -8.57 10.05 7.77
C VAL A 353 -8.54 10.52 9.23
N PRO A 354 -8.79 11.80 9.52
CA PRO A 354 -9.10 12.22 10.87
C PRO A 354 -10.38 11.52 11.35
N ASP A 355 -10.51 11.25 12.62
CA ASP A 355 -11.70 10.60 13.20
C ASP A 355 -12.08 9.25 12.57
N TYR A 356 -11.06 8.52 12.05
CA TYR A 356 -11.23 7.23 11.37
C TYR A 356 -12.09 6.25 12.18
N ASP A 357 -11.86 6.14 13.49
CA ASP A 357 -12.59 5.21 14.35
C ASP A 357 -14.09 5.50 14.36
N LYS A 358 -14.49 6.78 14.38
CA LYS A 358 -15.89 7.19 14.31
C LYS A 358 -16.54 6.83 12.97
N ALA A 359 -15.82 7.09 11.87
CA ALA A 359 -16.29 6.72 10.54
C ALA A 359 -16.44 5.20 10.40
N LEU A 360 -15.46 4.43 10.90
CA LEU A 360 -15.50 2.97 10.90
C LEU A 360 -16.67 2.40 11.72
N GLU A 361 -16.96 2.98 12.88
CA GLU A 361 -18.12 2.60 13.70
C GLU A 361 -19.44 2.80 12.96
N LEU A 362 -19.64 3.98 12.35
CA LEU A 362 -20.82 4.31 11.56
C LEU A 362 -20.97 3.38 10.34
N MET A 363 -19.90 3.15 9.62
CA MET A 363 -19.89 2.22 8.49
C MET A 363 -20.22 0.78 8.91
N THR A 364 -19.65 0.32 10.03
CA THR A 364 -19.90 -1.02 10.56
C THR A 364 -21.36 -1.18 10.97
N ALA A 365 -21.97 -0.15 11.58
CA ALA A 365 -23.39 -0.14 11.91
C ALA A 365 -24.25 -0.25 10.63
N ALA A 366 -23.94 0.53 9.60
CA ALA A 366 -24.63 0.48 8.32
C ALA A 366 -24.54 -0.90 7.63
N ARG A 367 -23.35 -1.53 7.65
CA ARG A 367 -23.12 -2.88 7.10
C ARG A 367 -24.02 -3.93 7.76
N ARG A 368 -24.22 -3.85 9.07
CA ARG A 368 -25.09 -4.77 9.82
C ARG A 368 -26.57 -4.66 9.42
N LEU A 369 -27.02 -3.49 8.89
CA LEU A 369 -28.39 -3.29 8.45
C LEU A 369 -28.69 -3.90 7.08
N ARG A 370 -27.66 -4.37 6.37
CA ARG A 370 -27.84 -5.07 5.09
C ARG A 370 -28.51 -6.44 5.25
N GLY A 371 -28.42 -7.07 6.42
CA GLY A 371 -28.97 -8.38 6.73
C GLY A 371 -27.93 -9.47 6.75
#